data_ee2d4f5dcd62aa2751d62c9aaeedf809
#
_entry.id   ee2d4f5dcd62aa2751d62c9aaeedf809
#
_cell.length_a   1.000
_cell.length_b   1.000
_cell.length_c   1.000
_cell.angle_alpha   90.00
_cell.angle_beta   90.00
_cell.angle_gamma   90.00
#
_symmetry.space_group_name_H-M   'P 1'
#
loop_
_entity.id
_entity.type
_entity.pdbx_description
1 polymer ?
#
loop_
_entity_poly.entity_id
_entity_poly.type
_entity_poly.pdbx_seq_one_letter_code
_entity_poly.pdbx_strand_id
1 'polypeptide(L)'
;MPYRNLTELQTACQRTQKLKYLFFWGHTPARAGEIDKAVLSQWYPAPFTLDGVRYATAEHYMMAQKAALFADRAAFDAIIASDSPGKAKALGRQVANYDDATWQAARFAIVCTGNLGKFGQNPALQTFLLNSGDKILVEASPQDRIWGIGLAASDPRAADPRQWQGENLLGFALMQVRAQLRDAGAAA
;
A
#
# COMPACT_ATOMS: atom_id res chain seq x y z
N MET A 1 -14.17 -3.67 -12.78
CA MET A 1 -12.83 -4.12 -12.30
C MET A 1 -12.02 -2.91 -11.87
N PRO A 2 -11.21 -2.99 -10.81
CA PRO A 2 -10.36 -1.87 -10.41
C PRO A 2 -9.28 -1.61 -11.46
N TYR A 3 -8.86 -0.35 -11.59
CA TYR A 3 -7.68 0.00 -12.38
C TYR A 3 -6.44 -0.64 -11.76
N ARG A 4 -5.57 -1.21 -12.60
CA ARG A 4 -4.38 -1.94 -12.15
C ARG A 4 -3.10 -1.11 -12.19
N ASN A 5 -3.12 -0.03 -12.96
CA ASN A 5 -1.98 0.85 -13.16
C ASN A 5 -2.40 2.26 -13.61
N LEU A 6 -1.43 3.16 -13.63
CA LEU A 6 -1.65 4.55 -14.00
C LEU A 6 -2.13 4.72 -15.45
N THR A 7 -1.64 3.92 -16.38
CA THR A 7 -2.03 4.00 -17.80
C THR A 7 -3.50 3.68 -18.00
N GLU A 8 -4.01 2.63 -17.33
CA GLU A 8 -5.44 2.28 -17.38
C GLU A 8 -6.31 3.41 -16.80
N LEU A 9 -5.87 4.01 -15.68
CA LEU A 9 -6.58 5.13 -15.05
C LEU A 9 -6.58 6.37 -15.93
N GLN A 10 -5.44 6.72 -16.53
CA GLN A 10 -5.33 7.86 -17.45
C GLN A 10 -6.22 7.69 -18.69
N THR A 11 -6.28 6.48 -19.24
CA THR A 11 -7.17 6.14 -20.37
C THR A 11 -8.64 6.32 -19.98
N ALA A 12 -9.02 5.90 -18.76
CA ALA A 12 -10.39 6.09 -18.27
C ALA A 12 -10.75 7.57 -18.09
N CYS A 13 -9.80 8.40 -17.66
CA CYS A 13 -10.02 9.86 -17.53
C CYS A 13 -10.34 10.53 -18.86
N GLN A 14 -9.90 9.98 -20.00
CA GLN A 14 -10.23 10.51 -21.34
C GLN A 14 -11.67 10.25 -21.75
N ARG A 15 -12.34 9.28 -21.12
CA ARG A 15 -13.71 8.83 -21.47
C ARG A 15 -14.81 9.52 -20.68
N THR A 16 -14.60 10.74 -20.17
CA THR A 16 -15.58 11.58 -19.47
C THR A 16 -16.18 10.99 -18.19
N GLN A 17 -15.61 9.99 -17.61
CA GLN A 17 -16.08 9.45 -16.34
C GLN A 17 -15.63 10.36 -15.17
N LYS A 18 -16.58 10.89 -14.41
CA LYS A 18 -16.30 11.69 -13.21
C LYS A 18 -15.79 10.77 -12.10
N LEU A 19 -14.49 10.55 -12.03
CA LEU A 19 -13.86 9.72 -11.03
C LEU A 19 -13.92 10.38 -9.65
N LYS A 20 -14.09 9.58 -8.60
CA LYS A 20 -14.02 10.02 -7.21
C LYS A 20 -12.72 9.52 -6.60
N TYR A 21 -12.01 10.37 -5.92
CA TYR A 21 -10.73 10.06 -5.28
C TYR A 21 -10.86 10.02 -3.76
N LEU A 22 -10.05 9.18 -3.11
CA LEU A 22 -9.76 9.22 -1.69
C LEU A 22 -8.26 9.39 -1.54
N PHE A 23 -7.85 10.59 -1.21
CA PHE A 23 -6.45 10.93 -0.97
C PHE A 23 -6.07 10.58 0.48
N PHE A 24 -4.99 9.84 0.64
CA PHE A 24 -4.42 9.52 1.94
C PHE A 24 -2.91 9.76 1.94
N TRP A 25 -2.38 10.08 3.10
CA TRP A 25 -0.96 10.19 3.40
C TRP A 25 -0.78 10.28 4.91
N GLY A 26 0.33 9.69 5.43
CA GLY A 26 0.57 9.58 6.86
C GLY A 26 -0.18 8.40 7.50
N HIS A 27 0.27 8.03 8.70
CA HIS A 27 -0.21 6.85 9.42
C HIS A 27 -0.82 7.19 10.80
N THR A 28 -0.96 8.47 11.11
CA THR A 28 -1.58 8.94 12.36
C THR A 28 -3.02 9.36 12.06
N PRO A 29 -4.03 8.74 12.70
CA PRO A 29 -5.41 9.16 12.58
C PRO A 29 -5.62 10.61 13.01
N ALA A 30 -6.61 11.28 12.45
CA ALA A 30 -6.95 12.66 12.80
C ALA A 30 -7.34 12.79 14.29
N ARG A 31 -7.95 11.75 14.85
CA ARG A 31 -8.24 11.64 16.28
C ARG A 31 -7.79 10.27 16.81
N ALA A 32 -7.23 10.28 18.02
CA ALA A 32 -6.77 9.05 18.65
C ALA A 32 -7.92 8.01 18.77
N GLY A 33 -7.65 6.77 18.34
CA GLY A 33 -8.61 5.69 18.37
C GLY A 33 -9.65 5.66 17.23
N GLU A 34 -9.69 6.67 16.37
CA GLU A 34 -10.56 6.64 15.19
C GLU A 34 -9.97 5.80 14.05
N ILE A 35 -10.84 5.12 13.32
CA ILE A 35 -10.49 4.45 12.06
C ILE A 35 -10.77 5.44 10.93
N ASP A 36 -9.70 5.97 10.33
CA ASP A 36 -9.78 6.90 9.21
C ASP A 36 -8.83 6.48 8.08
N LYS A 37 -8.61 7.38 7.12
CA LYS A 37 -7.74 7.12 5.96
C LYS A 37 -6.29 6.78 6.30
N ALA A 38 -5.82 7.04 7.53
CA ALA A 38 -4.48 6.66 7.98
C ALA A 38 -4.26 5.14 7.95
N VAL A 39 -5.33 4.34 8.07
CA VAL A 39 -5.26 2.88 8.00
C VAL A 39 -4.76 2.37 6.63
N LEU A 40 -4.87 3.19 5.58
CA LEU A 40 -4.38 2.84 4.24
C LEU A 40 -2.86 2.89 4.12
N SER A 41 -2.18 3.60 5.05
CA SER A 41 -0.72 3.67 5.06
C SER A 41 -0.08 2.32 5.37
N GLN A 42 1.05 2.02 4.71
CA GLN A 42 1.90 0.87 5.03
C GLN A 42 2.46 0.93 6.46
N TRP A 43 2.57 2.13 7.03
CA TRP A 43 3.14 2.39 8.36
C TRP A 43 2.12 2.33 9.49
N TYR A 44 0.82 2.23 9.17
CA TYR A 44 -0.21 2.15 10.20
C TYR A 44 -0.06 0.89 11.05
N PRO A 45 -0.05 1.01 12.40
CA PRO A 45 0.05 -0.14 13.31
C PRO A 45 -1.18 -1.04 13.18
N ALA A 46 -1.01 -2.15 12.49
CA ALA A 46 -2.06 -3.16 12.25
C ALA A 46 -1.38 -4.52 12.13
N PRO A 47 -1.15 -5.22 13.25
CA PRO A 47 -0.47 -6.50 13.22
C PRO A 47 -1.28 -7.56 12.47
N PHE A 48 -0.56 -8.43 11.75
CA PHE A 48 -1.12 -9.60 11.07
C PHE A 48 -0.07 -10.70 10.98
N THR A 49 -0.50 -11.92 10.70
CA THR A 49 0.38 -13.09 10.60
C THR A 49 0.25 -13.72 9.20
N LEU A 50 1.36 -13.97 8.54
CA LEU A 50 1.42 -14.73 7.29
C LEU A 50 2.56 -15.75 7.40
N ASP A 51 2.31 -16.99 6.96
CA ASP A 51 3.27 -18.09 6.97
C ASP A 51 3.94 -18.29 8.35
N GLY A 52 3.17 -18.12 9.43
CA GLY A 52 3.64 -18.26 10.81
C GLY A 52 4.47 -17.09 11.34
N VAL A 53 4.73 -16.06 10.53
CA VAL A 53 5.48 -14.85 10.93
C VAL A 53 4.52 -13.71 11.21
N ARG A 54 4.68 -13.06 12.39
CA ARG A 54 3.89 -11.89 12.77
C ARG A 54 4.59 -10.61 12.33
N TYR A 55 3.87 -9.76 11.63
CA TYR A 55 4.34 -8.46 11.15
C TYR A 55 3.59 -7.34 11.88
N ALA A 56 4.33 -6.36 12.42
CA ALA A 56 3.74 -5.24 13.15
C ALA A 56 3.01 -4.25 12.25
N THR A 57 3.49 -4.07 11.02
CA THR A 57 2.89 -3.20 9.98
C THR A 57 3.10 -3.81 8.60
N ALA A 58 2.38 -3.32 7.59
CA ALA A 58 2.60 -3.73 6.21
C ALA A 58 3.98 -3.33 5.68
N GLU A 59 4.62 -2.29 6.22
CA GLU A 59 6.01 -1.94 5.89
C GLU A 59 6.99 -3.01 6.37
N HIS A 60 6.82 -3.55 7.59
CA HIS A 60 7.66 -4.67 8.06
C HIS A 60 7.54 -5.86 7.12
N TYR A 61 6.31 -6.20 6.70
CA TYR A 61 6.10 -7.28 5.73
C TYR A 61 6.83 -7.02 4.41
N MET A 62 6.60 -5.85 3.80
CA MET A 62 7.20 -5.50 2.51
C MET A 62 8.73 -5.57 2.56
N MET A 63 9.34 -5.04 3.62
CA MET A 63 10.80 -5.04 3.76
C MET A 63 11.35 -6.44 4.07
N ALA A 64 10.65 -7.22 4.89
CA ALA A 64 11.04 -8.61 5.19
C ALA A 64 10.95 -9.48 3.91
N GLN A 65 9.89 -9.33 3.11
CA GLN A 65 9.78 -10.05 1.84
C GLN A 65 10.84 -9.61 0.82
N LYS A 66 11.25 -8.33 0.85
CA LYS A 66 12.40 -7.88 0.08
C LYS A 66 13.67 -8.61 0.49
N ALA A 67 13.95 -8.71 1.79
CA ALA A 67 15.10 -9.44 2.30
C ALA A 67 15.05 -10.93 1.93
N ALA A 68 13.88 -11.56 2.05
CA ALA A 68 13.67 -12.96 1.64
C ALA A 68 13.90 -13.16 0.14
N LEU A 69 13.43 -12.26 -0.72
CA LEU A 69 13.62 -12.31 -2.17
C LEU A 69 15.10 -12.35 -2.57
N PHE A 70 15.96 -11.66 -1.83
CA PHE A 70 17.39 -11.59 -2.05
C PHE A 70 18.20 -12.53 -1.14
N ALA A 71 17.53 -13.49 -0.47
CA ALA A 71 18.14 -14.46 0.43
C ALA A 71 18.97 -13.84 1.58
N ASP A 72 18.64 -12.62 2.01
CA ASP A 72 19.28 -11.95 3.14
C ASP A 72 18.52 -12.25 4.44
N ARG A 73 18.83 -13.40 5.02
CA ARG A 73 18.19 -13.86 6.27
C ARG A 73 18.47 -12.93 7.44
N ALA A 74 19.68 -12.36 7.54
CA ALA A 74 20.05 -11.47 8.63
C ALA A 74 19.22 -10.17 8.59
N ALA A 75 19.06 -9.56 7.40
CA ALA A 75 18.19 -8.41 7.22
C ALA A 75 16.71 -8.76 7.50
N PHE A 76 16.23 -9.94 7.07
CA PHE A 76 14.87 -10.39 7.38
C PHE A 76 14.61 -10.41 8.89
N ASP A 77 15.47 -11.09 9.66
CA ASP A 77 15.31 -11.22 11.11
C ASP A 77 15.40 -9.85 11.82
N ALA A 78 16.34 -8.99 11.40
CA ALA A 78 16.46 -7.64 11.93
C ALA A 78 15.22 -6.75 11.63
N ILE A 79 14.63 -6.88 10.45
CA ILE A 79 13.39 -6.17 10.06
C ILE A 79 12.23 -6.62 10.95
N ILE A 80 12.04 -7.93 11.13
CA ILE A 80 10.97 -8.46 12.00
C ILE A 80 11.13 -7.98 13.45
N ALA A 81 12.36 -7.93 13.94
CA ALA A 81 12.66 -7.48 15.30
C ALA A 81 12.60 -5.96 15.48
N SER A 82 12.48 -5.18 14.42
CA SER A 82 12.49 -3.72 14.51
C SER A 82 11.21 -3.18 15.17
N ASP A 83 11.35 -2.09 15.92
CA ASP A 83 10.28 -1.50 16.73
C ASP A 83 9.43 -0.46 15.96
N SER A 84 9.82 -0.13 14.75
CA SER A 84 9.12 0.90 13.97
C SER A 84 9.21 0.67 12.46
N PRO A 85 8.18 1.07 11.69
CA PRO A 85 8.20 0.97 10.24
C PRO A 85 9.34 1.79 9.60
N GLY A 86 9.76 2.87 10.23
CA GLY A 86 10.92 3.66 9.79
C GLY A 86 12.23 2.87 9.85
N LYS A 87 12.45 2.13 10.95
CA LYS A 87 13.61 1.22 11.07
C LYS A 87 13.52 0.06 10.09
N ALA A 88 12.34 -0.56 9.95
CA ALA A 88 12.12 -1.61 8.96
C ALA A 88 12.48 -1.13 7.55
N LYS A 89 12.04 0.08 7.17
CA LYS A 89 12.39 0.70 5.88
C LYS A 89 13.89 0.96 5.73
N ALA A 90 14.55 1.46 6.79
CA ALA A 90 15.98 1.72 6.77
C ALA A 90 16.79 0.42 6.55
N LEU A 91 16.43 -0.65 7.26
CA LEU A 91 17.03 -1.98 7.08
C LEU A 91 16.75 -2.55 5.68
N GLY A 92 15.53 -2.41 5.16
CA GLY A 92 15.15 -2.85 3.82
C GLY A 92 15.91 -2.14 2.69
N ARG A 93 16.48 -0.95 2.95
CA ARG A 93 17.38 -0.26 2.01
C ARG A 93 18.80 -0.85 1.97
N GLN A 94 19.17 -1.60 3.00
CA GLN A 94 20.49 -2.19 3.16
C GLN A 94 20.53 -3.69 2.82
N VAL A 95 19.42 -4.25 2.33
CA VAL A 95 19.34 -5.66 1.93
C VAL A 95 20.45 -5.99 0.95
N ALA A 96 21.23 -7.03 1.27
CA ALA A 96 22.32 -7.53 0.43
C ALA A 96 21.82 -8.15 -0.88
N ASN A 97 22.69 -8.27 -1.86
CA ASN A 97 22.40 -8.88 -3.17
C ASN A 97 21.20 -8.24 -3.92
N TYR A 98 20.89 -6.98 -3.61
CA TYR A 98 19.76 -6.27 -4.23
C TYR A 98 19.93 -6.14 -5.73
N ASP A 99 18.90 -6.53 -6.48
CA ASP A 99 18.75 -6.29 -7.91
C ASP A 99 17.44 -5.55 -8.17
N ASP A 100 17.53 -4.40 -8.84
CA ASP A 100 16.39 -3.50 -9.03
C ASP A 100 15.32 -4.10 -9.94
N ALA A 101 15.71 -4.81 -10.99
CA ALA A 101 14.75 -5.43 -11.92
C ALA A 101 13.95 -6.54 -11.22
N THR A 102 14.61 -7.38 -10.44
CA THR A 102 13.97 -8.42 -9.64
C THR A 102 12.99 -7.82 -8.63
N TRP A 103 13.40 -6.75 -7.94
CA TRP A 103 12.51 -6.08 -6.99
C TRP A 103 11.31 -5.42 -7.68
N GLN A 104 11.52 -4.71 -8.78
CA GLN A 104 10.42 -4.09 -9.53
C GLN A 104 9.40 -5.11 -10.01
N ALA A 105 9.84 -6.29 -10.44
CA ALA A 105 8.94 -7.36 -10.88
C ALA A 105 8.11 -7.96 -9.72
N ALA A 106 8.65 -8.02 -8.49
CA ALA A 106 8.02 -8.67 -7.35
C ALA A 106 7.24 -7.72 -6.43
N ARG A 107 7.66 -6.46 -6.31
CA ARG A 107 7.21 -5.51 -5.27
C ARG A 107 5.70 -5.32 -5.19
N PHE A 108 5.00 -5.27 -6.34
CA PHE A 108 3.56 -5.04 -6.37
C PHE A 108 2.78 -6.22 -5.77
N ALA A 109 3.12 -7.45 -6.17
CA ALA A 109 2.50 -8.66 -5.64
C ALA A 109 2.77 -8.81 -4.13
N ILE A 110 3.99 -8.53 -3.69
CA ILE A 110 4.36 -8.52 -2.27
C ILE A 110 3.47 -7.56 -1.48
N VAL A 111 3.30 -6.33 -1.96
CA VAL A 111 2.46 -5.33 -1.27
C VAL A 111 0.98 -5.71 -1.27
N CYS A 112 0.47 -6.30 -2.35
CA CYS A 112 -0.89 -6.84 -2.37
C CYS A 112 -1.08 -7.95 -1.33
N THR A 113 -0.17 -8.91 -1.24
CA THR A 113 -0.23 -10.01 -0.25
C THR A 113 -0.19 -9.48 1.19
N GLY A 114 0.73 -8.57 1.49
CA GLY A 114 0.82 -7.97 2.83
C GLY A 114 -0.44 -7.19 3.23
N ASN A 115 -0.99 -6.41 2.29
CA ASN A 115 -2.23 -5.68 2.56
C ASN A 115 -3.45 -6.62 2.64
N LEU A 116 -3.50 -7.70 1.88
CA LEU A 116 -4.54 -8.71 2.05
C LEU A 116 -4.50 -9.33 3.45
N GLY A 117 -3.31 -9.66 3.97
CA GLY A 117 -3.13 -10.10 5.35
C GLY A 117 -3.56 -9.03 6.36
N LYS A 118 -3.08 -7.79 6.19
CA LYS A 118 -3.42 -6.67 7.07
C LYS A 118 -4.93 -6.42 7.16
N PHE A 119 -5.60 -6.25 6.02
CA PHE A 119 -7.03 -5.93 6.01
C PHE A 119 -7.90 -7.15 6.28
N GLY A 120 -7.50 -8.33 5.85
CA GLY A 120 -8.23 -9.58 6.10
C GLY A 120 -8.26 -10.01 7.57
N GLN A 121 -7.23 -9.66 8.35
CA GLN A 121 -7.13 -10.02 9.77
C GLN A 121 -7.53 -8.89 10.73
N ASN A 122 -7.86 -7.70 10.23
CA ASN A 122 -8.26 -6.55 11.04
C ASN A 122 -9.65 -6.04 10.59
N PRO A 123 -10.76 -6.56 11.16
CA PRO A 123 -12.12 -6.30 10.67
C PRO A 123 -12.51 -4.82 10.54
N ALA A 124 -12.12 -3.97 11.50
CA ALA A 124 -12.41 -2.54 11.45
C ALA A 124 -11.72 -1.85 10.27
N LEU A 125 -10.47 -2.26 9.96
CA LEU A 125 -9.72 -1.75 8.82
C LEU A 125 -10.31 -2.27 7.50
N GLN A 126 -10.70 -3.54 7.46
CA GLN A 126 -11.39 -4.14 6.32
C GLN A 126 -12.68 -3.37 6.00
N THR A 127 -13.50 -3.10 7.01
CA THR A 127 -14.73 -2.32 6.86
C THR A 127 -14.44 -0.93 6.27
N PHE A 128 -13.41 -0.24 6.75
CA PHE A 128 -13.01 1.06 6.20
C PHE A 128 -12.63 0.96 4.72
N LEU A 129 -11.78 -0.03 4.36
CA LEU A 129 -11.34 -0.24 2.98
C LEU A 129 -12.54 -0.55 2.06
N LEU A 130 -13.44 -1.43 2.47
CA LEU A 130 -14.64 -1.79 1.72
C LEU A 130 -15.59 -0.59 1.54
N ASN A 131 -15.79 0.22 2.60
CA ASN A 131 -16.63 1.42 2.58
C ASN A 131 -16.04 2.56 1.72
N SER A 132 -14.78 2.48 1.30
CA SER A 132 -14.24 3.41 0.30
C SER A 132 -14.97 3.31 -1.05
N GLY A 133 -15.80 2.30 -1.25
CA GLY A 133 -16.64 2.10 -2.44
C GLY A 133 -15.79 1.93 -3.70
N ASP A 134 -16.11 2.67 -4.74
CA ASP A 134 -15.37 2.62 -6.01
C ASP A 134 -14.41 3.81 -6.18
N LYS A 135 -14.12 4.52 -5.09
CA LYS A 135 -13.16 5.62 -5.12
C LYS A 135 -11.78 5.10 -5.53
N ILE A 136 -11.09 5.90 -6.32
CA ILE A 136 -9.67 5.71 -6.62
C ILE A 136 -8.90 6.04 -5.34
N LEU A 137 -8.13 5.10 -4.84
CA LEU A 137 -7.28 5.31 -3.67
C LEU A 137 -5.96 5.92 -4.13
N VAL A 138 -5.55 7.02 -3.51
CA VAL A 138 -4.41 7.82 -3.97
C VAL A 138 -3.48 8.12 -2.81
N GLU A 139 -2.27 7.57 -2.83
CA GLU A 139 -1.23 7.97 -1.89
C GLU A 139 -0.64 9.33 -2.30
N ALA A 140 -1.15 10.39 -1.67
CA ALA A 140 -0.76 11.77 -1.96
C ALA A 140 0.52 12.15 -1.19
N SER A 141 1.58 11.39 -1.39
CA SER A 141 2.91 11.64 -0.84
C SER A 141 3.71 12.51 -1.80
N PRO A 142 4.15 13.73 -1.40
CA PRO A 142 4.94 14.60 -2.27
C PRO A 142 6.37 14.09 -2.51
N GLN A 143 6.85 13.16 -1.69
CA GLN A 143 8.22 12.63 -1.75
C GLN A 143 8.32 11.23 -2.35
N ASP A 144 7.20 10.51 -2.50
CA ASP A 144 7.19 9.15 -3.01
C ASP A 144 6.60 9.12 -4.43
N ARG A 145 7.45 8.81 -5.41
CA ARG A 145 7.06 8.70 -6.81
C ARG A 145 6.82 7.27 -7.27
N ILE A 146 6.99 6.31 -6.37
CA ILE A 146 6.75 4.89 -6.66
C ILE A 146 5.42 4.47 -6.06
N TRP A 147 5.30 4.54 -4.75
CA TRP A 147 4.10 4.13 -4.05
C TRP A 147 3.02 5.21 -4.06
N GLY A 148 3.43 6.48 -4.05
CA GLY A 148 2.57 7.65 -4.14
C GLY A 148 2.58 8.34 -5.51
N ILE A 149 1.91 9.48 -5.57
CA ILE A 149 1.75 10.30 -6.79
C ILE A 149 2.81 11.39 -6.94
N GLY A 150 3.72 11.55 -5.98
CA GLY A 150 4.74 12.61 -5.99
C GLY A 150 4.16 14.02 -5.80
N LEU A 151 2.91 14.14 -5.34
CA LEU A 151 2.20 15.39 -5.10
C LEU A 151 1.45 15.32 -3.77
N ALA A 152 1.31 16.45 -3.09
CA ALA A 152 0.43 16.56 -1.92
C ALA A 152 -1.05 16.57 -2.34
N ALA A 153 -1.94 16.14 -1.45
CA ALA A 153 -3.39 16.15 -1.72
C ALA A 153 -3.96 17.56 -1.96
N SER A 154 -3.29 18.60 -1.46
CA SER A 154 -3.65 20.02 -1.67
C SER A 154 -3.16 20.59 -3.01
N ASP A 155 -2.30 19.87 -3.72
CA ASP A 155 -1.83 20.29 -5.04
C ASP A 155 -2.97 20.12 -6.06
N PRO A 156 -3.35 21.17 -6.82
CA PRO A 156 -4.45 21.08 -7.78
C PRO A 156 -4.24 20.01 -8.86
N ARG A 157 -2.99 19.66 -9.15
CA ARG A 157 -2.63 18.58 -10.10
C ARG A 157 -2.98 17.18 -9.58
N ALA A 158 -3.13 17.01 -8.25
CA ALA A 158 -3.45 15.71 -7.67
C ALA A 158 -4.81 15.16 -8.15
N ALA A 159 -5.75 16.03 -8.52
CA ALA A 159 -7.06 15.64 -9.04
C ALA A 159 -7.04 15.09 -10.49
N ASP A 160 -5.92 15.25 -11.21
CA ASP A 160 -5.75 14.77 -12.58
C ASP A 160 -4.62 13.76 -12.70
N PRO A 161 -4.91 12.46 -12.87
CA PRO A 161 -3.88 11.42 -12.98
C PRO A 161 -2.86 11.63 -14.10
N ARG A 162 -3.18 12.44 -15.10
CA ARG A 162 -2.26 12.77 -16.21
C ARG A 162 -1.13 13.70 -15.76
N GLN A 163 -1.29 14.37 -14.61
CA GLN A 163 -0.32 15.29 -14.03
C GLN A 163 0.45 14.70 -12.84
N TRP A 164 0.16 13.45 -12.46
CA TRP A 164 0.87 12.79 -11.38
C TRP A 164 2.35 12.60 -11.73
N GLN A 165 3.19 12.79 -10.72
CA GLN A 165 4.65 12.66 -10.84
C GLN A 165 5.14 11.29 -10.32
N GLY A 166 4.23 10.42 -9.94
CA GLY A 166 4.49 9.09 -9.41
C GLY A 166 3.44 8.07 -9.83
N GLU A 167 3.74 6.81 -9.59
CA GLU A 167 3.01 5.65 -10.12
C GLU A 167 1.75 5.29 -9.33
N ASN A 168 1.60 5.76 -8.06
CA ASN A 168 0.51 5.40 -7.15
C ASN A 168 0.37 3.88 -6.92
N LEU A 169 1.47 3.14 -6.89
CA LEU A 169 1.41 1.67 -6.77
C LEU A 169 0.67 1.20 -5.52
N LEU A 170 0.80 1.92 -4.38
CA LEU A 170 0.05 1.57 -3.17
C LEU A 170 -1.45 1.73 -3.36
N GLY A 171 -1.88 2.81 -3.99
CA GLY A 171 -3.30 3.00 -4.29
C GLY A 171 -3.88 1.88 -5.15
N PHE A 172 -3.16 1.45 -6.19
CA PHE A 172 -3.58 0.34 -7.04
C PHE A 172 -3.58 -1.00 -6.30
N ALA A 173 -2.56 -1.27 -5.47
CA ALA A 173 -2.51 -2.48 -4.64
C ALA A 173 -3.70 -2.55 -3.67
N LEU A 174 -4.03 -1.45 -2.99
CA LEU A 174 -5.18 -1.37 -2.08
C LEU A 174 -6.51 -1.55 -2.81
N MET A 175 -6.67 -1.01 -4.03
CA MET A 175 -7.86 -1.24 -4.84
C MET A 175 -8.00 -2.71 -5.26
N GLN A 176 -6.89 -3.38 -5.59
CA GLN A 176 -6.90 -4.82 -5.89
C GLN A 176 -7.28 -5.64 -4.66
N VAL A 177 -6.70 -5.34 -3.49
CA VAL A 177 -7.03 -6.00 -2.22
C VAL A 177 -8.51 -5.79 -1.87
N ARG A 178 -9.03 -4.56 -2.03
CA ARG A 178 -10.46 -4.25 -1.83
C ARG A 178 -11.35 -5.12 -2.72
N ALA A 179 -11.00 -5.32 -3.97
CA ALA A 179 -11.76 -6.18 -4.88
C ALA A 179 -11.74 -7.64 -4.41
N GLN A 180 -10.57 -8.18 -4.07
CA GLN A 180 -10.44 -9.55 -3.55
C GLN A 180 -11.26 -9.79 -2.29
N LEU A 181 -11.24 -8.84 -1.35
CA LEU A 181 -12.02 -8.95 -0.11
C LEU A 181 -13.54 -8.87 -0.36
N ARG A 182 -13.99 -8.10 -1.34
CA ARG A 182 -15.40 -8.09 -1.76
C ARG A 182 -15.83 -9.42 -2.36
N ASP A 183 -15.01 -9.97 -3.25
CA ASP A 183 -15.31 -11.23 -3.92
C ASP A 183 -15.36 -12.38 -2.90
N ALA A 184 -14.44 -12.42 -1.93
CA ALA A 184 -14.44 -13.40 -0.85
C ALA A 184 -15.68 -13.27 0.07
N GLY A 185 -16.09 -12.04 0.39
CA GLY A 185 -17.28 -11.80 1.23
C GLY A 185 -18.62 -12.06 0.50
N ALA A 186 -18.62 -12.07 -0.83
CA ALA A 186 -19.81 -12.41 -1.62
C ALA A 186 -19.96 -13.94 -1.82
N ALA A 187 -18.90 -14.71 -1.56
CA ALA A 187 -18.88 -16.17 -1.70
C ALA A 187 -19.13 -16.91 -0.37
N ALA A 188 -19.17 -16.20 0.75
CA ALA A 188 -19.43 -16.71 2.09
C ALA A 188 -20.89 -16.51 2.52
#